data_29264493548ab56af55680a52f7c49a5
#
_entry.id   29264493548ab56af55680a52f7c49a5
#
_cell.length_a   1.000
_cell.length_b   1.000
_cell.length_c   1.000
_cell.angle_alpha   90.00
_cell.angle_beta   90.00
_cell.angle_gamma   90.00
#
_symmetry.space_group_name_H-M   'P 1'
#
loop_
_entity.id
_entity.type
_entity.pdbx_description
1 polymer ?
#
loop_
_entity_poly.entity_id
_entity_poly.type
_entity_poly.pdbx_seq_one_letter_code
_entity_poly.pdbx_strand_id
1 'polypeptide(L)'
;MRAPDNGYPWRPSPLAWLAMATVAAAAVAVAIRPAWWPWSLAAVAATFLLLTAAVFLPRAQLLGLNLVRLPASSAGRNQISLTFDDGPDPQITPRVLDLLDRHRAKASFFCVGEKAAAHPELAKEIVRRGHTVENHSLRHSGAFALYGIFRLRREVEAAQAVLGGVTGRAPRYFRAPAGLRSPLLDPVLARCGLRYVSWTRRGLDGLDRDPARVLRRLTAGLAAGDILLLHDSRPAVLAALPELLERIERMGLTAVTLPAALGDGPAA
;
A
#
# COMPACT_ATOMS: atom_id res chain seq x y z
N MET A 1 12.18 9.09 20.46
CA MET A 1 11.06 9.92 19.96
C MET A 1 9.82 9.04 19.97
N ARG A 2 8.80 9.32 20.80
CA ARG A 2 7.53 8.57 20.79
C ARG A 2 6.79 8.91 19.50
N ALA A 3 6.35 7.90 18.74
CA ALA A 3 5.45 8.12 17.61
C ALA A 3 4.22 8.89 18.08
N PRO A 4 3.69 9.83 17.26
CA PRO A 4 2.45 10.50 17.61
C PRO A 4 1.36 9.45 17.80
N ASP A 5 0.61 9.59 18.88
CA ASP A 5 -0.50 8.69 19.24
C ASP A 5 -1.67 8.99 18.31
N ASN A 6 -1.59 8.53 17.05
CA ASN A 6 -2.57 8.78 15.99
C ASN A 6 -3.81 7.87 16.13
N GLY A 7 -4.08 7.37 17.33
CA GLY A 7 -5.43 6.94 17.72
C GLY A 7 -6.03 5.74 16.99
N TYR A 8 -5.23 4.91 16.31
CA TYR A 8 -5.73 3.65 15.73
C TYR A 8 -5.36 2.46 16.63
N PRO A 9 -6.21 2.10 17.58
CA PRO A 9 -5.96 0.89 18.36
C PRO A 9 -6.04 -0.31 17.42
N TRP A 10 -4.94 -1.05 17.31
CA TRP A 10 -4.97 -2.31 16.58
C TRP A 10 -6.00 -3.25 17.18
N ARG A 11 -6.82 -3.85 16.33
CA ARG A 11 -7.72 -4.96 16.68
C ARG A 11 -7.43 -6.10 15.72
N PRO A 12 -7.31 -7.35 16.22
CA PRO A 12 -7.16 -8.50 15.35
C PRO A 12 -8.30 -8.55 14.33
N SER A 13 -7.98 -8.89 13.10
CA SER A 13 -9.00 -9.11 12.06
C SER A 13 -9.89 -10.33 12.43
N PRO A 14 -11.09 -10.44 11.86
CA PRO A 14 -11.94 -11.63 12.07
C PRO A 14 -11.21 -12.94 11.77
N LEU A 15 -10.37 -12.96 10.73
CA LEU A 15 -9.60 -14.16 10.36
C LEU A 15 -8.47 -14.45 11.37
N ALA A 16 -7.83 -13.41 11.94
CA ALA A 16 -6.87 -13.58 13.01
C ALA A 16 -7.52 -14.12 14.29
N TRP A 17 -8.71 -13.61 14.65
CA TRP A 17 -9.50 -14.16 15.75
C TRP A 17 -9.89 -15.62 15.52
N LEU A 18 -10.35 -15.95 14.32
CA LEU A 18 -10.66 -17.34 13.96
C LEU A 18 -9.42 -18.25 14.14
N ALA A 19 -8.25 -17.81 13.67
CA ALA A 19 -7.02 -18.59 13.81
C ALA A 19 -6.64 -18.83 15.28
N MET A 20 -6.68 -17.79 16.09
CA MET A 20 -6.38 -17.91 17.54
C MET A 20 -7.39 -18.81 18.25
N ALA A 21 -8.68 -18.67 17.95
CA ALA A 21 -9.73 -19.49 18.53
C ALA A 21 -9.59 -20.97 18.09
N THR A 22 -9.27 -21.22 16.83
CA THR A 22 -9.05 -22.59 16.32
C THR A 22 -7.87 -23.26 17.00
N VAL A 23 -6.73 -22.54 17.17
CA VAL A 23 -5.57 -23.09 17.86
C VAL A 23 -5.88 -23.39 19.34
N ALA A 24 -6.57 -22.47 20.03
CA ALA A 24 -6.97 -22.68 21.43
C ALA A 24 -7.93 -23.87 21.58
N ALA A 25 -8.96 -23.95 20.71
CA ALA A 25 -9.92 -25.06 20.72
C ALA A 25 -9.25 -26.41 20.40
N ALA A 26 -8.34 -26.44 19.45
CA ALA A 26 -7.56 -27.63 19.09
C ALA A 26 -6.70 -28.11 20.28
N ALA A 27 -6.02 -27.21 20.98
CA ALA A 27 -5.23 -27.55 22.16
C ALA A 27 -6.12 -28.16 23.28
N VAL A 28 -7.26 -27.54 23.57
CA VAL A 28 -8.23 -28.04 24.56
C VAL A 28 -8.79 -29.40 24.15
N ALA A 29 -9.18 -29.58 22.89
CA ALA A 29 -9.73 -30.82 22.38
C ALA A 29 -8.75 -32.01 22.54
N VAL A 30 -7.47 -31.79 22.21
CA VAL A 30 -6.43 -32.80 22.36
C VAL A 30 -6.14 -33.08 23.84
N ALA A 31 -6.17 -32.07 24.71
CA ALA A 31 -5.99 -32.27 26.16
C ALA A 31 -7.12 -33.10 26.79
N ILE A 32 -8.37 -32.91 26.37
CA ILE A 32 -9.52 -33.67 26.86
C ILE A 32 -9.53 -35.08 26.26
N ARG A 33 -9.26 -35.21 24.98
CA ARG A 33 -9.29 -36.49 24.26
C ARG A 33 -8.13 -36.57 23.25
N PRO A 34 -6.99 -37.15 23.65
CA PRO A 34 -5.79 -37.24 22.80
C PRO A 34 -6.04 -37.82 21.42
N ALA A 35 -6.97 -38.77 21.28
CA ALA A 35 -7.34 -39.36 19.97
C ALA A 35 -7.88 -38.36 18.93
N TRP A 36 -8.21 -37.12 19.34
CA TRP A 36 -8.70 -36.06 18.44
C TRP A 36 -7.58 -35.25 17.78
N TRP A 37 -6.30 -35.58 18.05
CA TRP A 37 -5.18 -34.85 17.47
C TRP A 37 -5.22 -34.71 15.93
N PRO A 38 -5.66 -35.75 15.12
CA PRO A 38 -5.65 -35.56 13.68
C PRO A 38 -6.68 -34.53 13.20
N TRP A 39 -7.86 -34.49 13.82
CA TRP A 39 -8.92 -33.51 13.50
C TRP A 39 -8.52 -32.09 13.93
N SER A 40 -7.90 -31.98 15.09
CA SER A 40 -7.34 -30.73 15.60
C SER A 40 -6.26 -30.20 14.67
N LEU A 41 -5.34 -31.05 14.22
CA LEU A 41 -4.32 -30.68 13.25
C LEU A 41 -4.93 -30.25 11.91
N ALA A 42 -5.93 -30.99 11.42
CA ALA A 42 -6.62 -30.66 10.17
C ALA A 42 -7.32 -29.28 10.25
N ALA A 43 -7.99 -28.97 11.37
CA ALA A 43 -8.65 -27.69 11.58
C ALA A 43 -7.63 -26.52 11.61
N VAL A 44 -6.51 -26.69 12.33
CA VAL A 44 -5.43 -25.72 12.37
C VAL A 44 -4.82 -25.52 10.97
N ALA A 45 -4.51 -26.61 10.26
CA ALA A 45 -3.96 -26.55 8.91
C ALA A 45 -4.91 -25.83 7.93
N ALA A 46 -6.22 -26.13 7.98
CA ALA A 46 -7.23 -25.45 7.15
C ALA A 46 -7.26 -23.92 7.44
N THR A 47 -7.17 -23.55 8.71
CA THR A 47 -7.16 -22.12 9.10
C THR A 47 -5.89 -21.42 8.61
N PHE A 48 -4.73 -22.05 8.71
CA PHE A 48 -3.49 -21.53 8.15
C PHE A 48 -3.52 -21.43 6.62
N LEU A 49 -4.17 -22.37 5.94
CA LEU A 49 -4.38 -22.32 4.50
C LEU A 49 -5.26 -21.11 4.12
N LEU A 50 -6.32 -20.83 4.87
CA LEU A 50 -7.17 -19.65 4.68
C LEU A 50 -6.38 -18.34 4.89
N LEU A 51 -5.56 -18.26 5.95
CA LEU A 51 -4.67 -17.12 6.18
C LEU A 51 -3.71 -16.91 5.01
N THR A 52 -3.10 -18.01 4.51
CA THR A 52 -2.19 -17.97 3.38
C THR A 52 -2.90 -17.52 2.10
N ALA A 53 -4.10 -18.05 1.83
CA ALA A 53 -4.90 -17.64 0.68
C ALA A 53 -5.27 -16.15 0.75
N ALA A 54 -5.58 -15.64 1.94
CA ALA A 54 -5.90 -14.23 2.14
C ALA A 54 -4.74 -13.28 1.79
N VAL A 55 -3.47 -13.73 1.92
CA VAL A 55 -2.28 -12.96 1.51
C VAL A 55 -2.31 -12.64 0.01
N PHE A 56 -2.83 -13.56 -0.81
CA PHE A 56 -2.92 -13.39 -2.27
C PHE A 56 -4.16 -12.59 -2.73
N LEU A 57 -4.93 -12.07 -1.79
CA LEU A 57 -6.11 -11.24 -2.07
C LEU A 57 -5.86 -9.78 -1.67
N PRO A 58 -5.02 -9.02 -2.40
CA PRO A 58 -4.49 -7.71 -1.97
C PRO A 58 -5.58 -6.66 -1.73
N ARG A 59 -6.77 -6.83 -2.28
CA ARG A 59 -7.90 -5.90 -2.10
C ARG A 59 -8.91 -6.37 -1.04
N ALA A 60 -8.75 -7.57 -0.49
CA ALA A 60 -9.63 -8.06 0.57
C ALA A 60 -9.34 -7.38 1.91
N GLN A 61 -10.36 -7.34 2.77
CA GLN A 61 -10.23 -6.83 4.15
C GLN A 61 -10.13 -7.98 5.18
N LEU A 62 -9.82 -9.19 4.73
CA LEU A 62 -9.76 -10.38 5.57
C LEU A 62 -8.67 -10.32 6.64
N LEU A 63 -7.54 -9.67 6.30
CA LEU A 63 -6.38 -9.53 7.18
C LEU A 63 -6.38 -8.24 8.00
N GLY A 64 -7.36 -7.35 7.80
CA GLY A 64 -7.50 -6.08 8.50
C GLY A 64 -8.00 -4.95 7.60
N LEU A 65 -8.07 -3.73 8.15
CA LEU A 65 -8.52 -2.56 7.41
C LEU A 65 -7.63 -2.31 6.20
N ASN A 66 -8.24 -2.09 5.04
CA ASN A 66 -7.57 -1.89 3.77
C ASN A 66 -8.28 -0.79 2.98
N LEU A 67 -7.59 0.29 2.74
CA LEU A 67 -8.09 1.36 1.90
C LEU A 67 -7.93 0.95 0.42
N VAL A 68 -9.01 0.45 -0.15
CA VAL A 68 -9.07 0.01 -1.56
C VAL A 68 -9.57 1.14 -2.47
N ARG A 69 -10.40 2.04 -1.92
CA ARG A 69 -11.08 3.12 -2.62
C ARG A 69 -11.15 4.35 -1.73
N LEU A 70 -11.15 5.54 -2.31
CA LEU A 70 -11.36 6.79 -1.58
C LEU A 70 -12.79 6.85 -1.01
N PRO A 71 -13.00 7.60 0.09
CA PRO A 71 -14.33 7.74 0.68
C PRO A 71 -15.32 8.47 -0.23
N ALA A 72 -16.61 8.30 0.05
CA ALA A 72 -17.67 8.90 -0.74
C ALA A 72 -17.57 10.44 -0.85
N SER A 73 -17.05 11.11 0.18
CA SER A 73 -16.81 12.55 0.17
C SER A 73 -15.79 12.97 -0.92
N SER A 74 -14.77 12.18 -1.16
CA SER A 74 -13.80 12.43 -2.25
C SER A 74 -14.40 12.09 -3.61
N ALA A 75 -15.16 11.00 -3.70
CA ALA A 75 -15.88 10.66 -4.92
C ALA A 75 -16.89 11.74 -5.30
N GLY A 76 -17.61 12.33 -4.36
CA GLY A 76 -18.51 13.47 -4.59
C GLY A 76 -17.80 14.75 -5.07
N ARG A 77 -16.47 14.86 -4.87
CA ARG A 77 -15.62 15.94 -5.42
C ARG A 77 -14.93 15.55 -6.73
N ASN A 78 -15.35 14.48 -7.40
CA ASN A 78 -14.72 13.93 -8.60
C ASN A 78 -13.21 13.63 -8.44
N GLN A 79 -12.78 13.27 -7.23
CA GLN A 79 -11.38 12.99 -6.93
C GLN A 79 -11.04 11.53 -7.18
N ILE A 80 -9.83 11.31 -7.68
CA ILE A 80 -9.13 10.02 -7.73
C ILE A 80 -7.75 10.18 -7.10
N SER A 81 -7.09 9.08 -6.76
CA SER A 81 -5.68 9.12 -6.35
C SER A 81 -4.81 8.32 -7.31
N LEU A 82 -3.82 9.00 -7.92
CA LEU A 82 -2.72 8.33 -8.60
C LEU A 82 -1.69 7.93 -7.57
N THR A 83 -1.26 6.66 -7.60
CA THR A 83 -0.23 6.16 -6.71
C THR A 83 0.86 5.44 -7.49
N PHE A 84 2.12 5.69 -7.10
CA PHE A 84 3.30 5.10 -7.72
C PHE A 84 4.09 4.32 -6.68
N ASP A 85 4.48 3.09 -7.03
CA ASP A 85 5.25 2.19 -6.18
C ASP A 85 6.68 2.03 -6.70
N ASP A 86 7.56 1.51 -5.87
CA ASP A 86 8.94 1.10 -6.15
C ASP A 86 9.96 2.25 -6.35
N GLY A 87 9.58 3.49 -6.35
CA GLY A 87 10.49 4.64 -6.48
C GLY A 87 11.25 4.99 -5.18
N PRO A 88 11.99 6.11 -5.17
CA PRO A 88 12.28 6.93 -6.34
C PRO A 88 13.31 6.28 -7.27
N ASP A 89 13.14 6.49 -8.58
CA ASP A 89 14.08 6.07 -9.61
C ASP A 89 14.68 7.31 -10.29
N PRO A 90 16.04 7.46 -10.37
CA PRO A 90 16.66 8.67 -10.88
C PRO A 90 16.39 8.97 -12.35
N GLN A 91 15.98 7.98 -13.15
CA GLN A 91 15.70 8.15 -14.58
C GLN A 91 14.20 8.34 -14.87
N ILE A 92 13.35 7.69 -14.09
CA ILE A 92 11.91 7.62 -14.37
C ILE A 92 11.13 8.63 -13.53
N THR A 93 11.36 8.69 -12.21
CA THR A 93 10.59 9.56 -11.30
C THR A 93 10.60 11.04 -11.72
N PRO A 94 11.73 11.66 -12.14
CA PRO A 94 11.70 13.06 -12.60
C PRO A 94 10.77 13.28 -13.79
N ARG A 95 10.75 12.35 -14.74
CA ARG A 95 9.89 12.43 -15.92
C ARG A 95 8.42 12.23 -15.58
N VAL A 96 8.11 11.37 -14.59
CA VAL A 96 6.75 11.22 -14.04
C VAL A 96 6.31 12.53 -13.40
N LEU A 97 7.17 13.17 -12.60
CA LEU A 97 6.87 14.45 -11.96
C LEU A 97 6.59 15.55 -12.98
N ASP A 98 7.39 15.64 -14.07
CA ASP A 98 7.18 16.60 -15.14
C ASP A 98 5.85 16.39 -15.89
N LEU A 99 5.43 15.12 -16.06
CA LEU A 99 4.12 14.79 -16.63
C LEU A 99 2.99 15.21 -15.71
N LEU A 100 3.09 14.93 -14.41
CA LEU A 100 2.09 15.32 -13.41
C LEU A 100 1.94 16.84 -13.31
N ASP A 101 3.04 17.59 -13.33
CA ASP A 101 3.01 19.06 -13.26
C ASP A 101 2.32 19.67 -14.49
N ARG A 102 2.59 19.17 -15.69
CA ARG A 102 1.93 19.63 -16.94
C ARG A 102 0.41 19.51 -16.88
N HIS A 103 -0.09 18.48 -16.19
CA HIS A 103 -1.52 18.20 -16.03
C HIS A 103 -2.07 18.67 -14.66
N ARG A 104 -1.30 19.42 -13.87
CA ARG A 104 -1.69 19.87 -12.51
C ARG A 104 -2.18 18.74 -11.62
N ALA A 105 -1.76 17.52 -11.90
CA ALA A 105 -2.12 16.32 -11.15
C ALA A 105 -1.22 16.18 -9.92
N LYS A 106 -1.79 15.69 -8.81
CA LYS A 106 -1.02 15.34 -7.61
C LYS A 106 -1.16 13.85 -7.31
N ALA A 107 -0.09 13.26 -6.77
CA ALA A 107 0.03 11.82 -6.57
C ALA A 107 0.68 11.48 -5.24
N SER A 108 0.53 10.22 -4.80
CA SER A 108 1.23 9.67 -3.64
C SER A 108 2.22 8.60 -4.09
N PHE A 109 3.48 8.73 -3.67
CA PHE A 109 4.58 7.85 -4.05
C PHE A 109 4.92 6.92 -2.88
N PHE A 110 4.70 5.63 -3.04
CA PHE A 110 5.10 4.60 -2.09
C PHE A 110 6.56 4.24 -2.34
N CYS A 111 7.44 4.94 -1.64
CA CYS A 111 8.88 4.87 -1.85
C CYS A 111 9.53 3.74 -1.04
N VAL A 112 10.51 3.09 -1.66
CA VAL A 112 11.41 2.14 -0.99
C VAL A 112 12.44 2.92 -0.18
N GLY A 113 12.58 2.62 1.11
CA GLY A 113 13.43 3.39 2.01
C GLY A 113 14.89 3.45 1.56
N GLU A 114 15.50 2.34 1.13
CA GLU A 114 16.89 2.32 0.63
C GLU A 114 17.05 3.15 -0.64
N LYS A 115 16.05 3.20 -1.53
CA LYS A 115 16.11 4.06 -2.73
C LYS A 115 15.98 5.54 -2.38
N ALA A 116 15.13 5.88 -1.43
CA ALA A 116 15.01 7.26 -0.94
C ALA A 116 16.30 7.72 -0.23
N ALA A 117 16.96 6.82 0.51
CA ALA A 117 18.28 7.10 1.10
C ALA A 117 19.38 7.28 0.04
N ALA A 118 19.33 6.50 -1.05
CA ALA A 118 20.29 6.63 -2.16
C ALA A 118 20.04 7.89 -3.01
N HIS A 119 18.81 8.37 -3.08
CA HIS A 119 18.42 9.54 -3.88
C HIS A 119 17.62 10.56 -3.05
N PRO A 120 18.19 11.13 -1.96
CA PRO A 120 17.46 11.96 -1.02
C PRO A 120 16.90 13.23 -1.64
N GLU A 121 17.63 13.86 -2.56
CA GLU A 121 17.17 15.09 -3.22
C GLU A 121 15.95 14.82 -4.13
N LEU A 122 15.89 13.64 -4.75
CA LEU A 122 14.73 13.26 -5.56
C LEU A 122 13.49 12.99 -4.67
N ALA A 123 13.66 12.36 -3.52
CA ALA A 123 12.57 12.18 -2.57
C ALA A 123 12.07 13.53 -2.00
N LYS A 124 12.95 14.49 -1.73
CA LYS A 124 12.59 15.86 -1.37
C LYS A 124 11.85 16.57 -2.51
N GLU A 125 12.30 16.39 -3.75
CA GLU A 125 11.69 16.99 -4.93
C GLU A 125 10.24 16.52 -5.13
N ILE A 126 9.92 15.25 -4.90
CA ILE A 126 8.56 14.73 -4.89
C ILE A 126 7.68 15.59 -3.95
N VAL A 127 8.14 15.81 -2.72
CA VAL A 127 7.39 16.60 -1.72
C VAL A 127 7.32 18.08 -2.10
N ARG A 128 8.42 18.66 -2.61
CA ARG A 128 8.49 20.08 -3.02
C ARG A 128 7.50 20.39 -4.15
N ARG A 129 7.24 19.42 -5.06
CA ARG A 129 6.24 19.55 -6.14
C ARG A 129 4.80 19.28 -5.66
N GLY A 130 4.57 19.12 -4.34
CA GLY A 130 3.23 18.97 -3.75
C GLY A 130 2.66 17.56 -3.84
N HIS A 131 3.48 16.55 -4.07
CA HIS A 131 3.15 15.14 -3.94
C HIS A 131 3.44 14.63 -2.53
N THR A 132 3.06 13.40 -2.20
CA THR A 132 3.40 12.78 -0.92
C THR A 132 4.30 11.55 -1.10
N VAL A 133 5.16 11.33 -0.12
CA VAL A 133 6.01 10.15 -0.01
C VAL A 133 5.43 9.26 1.08
N GLU A 134 5.13 8.02 0.73
CA GLU A 134 4.51 7.02 1.59
C GLU A 134 5.42 5.78 1.70
N ASN A 135 5.15 4.90 2.66
CA ASN A 135 6.06 3.81 3.02
C ASN A 135 5.80 2.55 2.16
N HIS A 136 6.85 2.08 1.44
CA HIS A 136 6.85 0.82 0.67
C HIS A 136 7.89 -0.18 1.15
N SER A 137 8.10 -0.29 2.48
CA SER A 137 9.17 -1.05 3.14
C SER A 137 10.58 -0.47 2.94
N LEU A 138 11.55 -1.00 3.66
CA LEU A 138 12.94 -0.55 3.54
C LEU A 138 13.60 -1.05 2.25
N ARG A 139 13.44 -2.36 1.92
CA ARG A 139 14.19 -3.05 0.86
C ARG A 139 13.36 -3.58 -0.28
N HIS A 140 12.05 -3.54 -0.19
CA HIS A 140 11.16 -4.14 -1.18
C HIS A 140 11.46 -5.62 -1.46
N SER A 141 11.63 -6.43 -0.42
CA SER A 141 11.93 -7.86 -0.59
C SER A 141 10.73 -8.64 -1.11
N GLY A 142 10.95 -9.51 -2.12
CA GLY A 142 9.93 -10.44 -2.60
C GLY A 142 9.42 -11.43 -1.53
N ALA A 143 10.21 -11.65 -0.47
CA ALA A 143 9.83 -12.49 0.67
C ALA A 143 9.12 -11.71 1.80
N PHE A 144 8.78 -10.43 1.61
CA PHE A 144 8.24 -9.56 2.66
C PHE A 144 7.05 -10.18 3.40
N ALA A 145 6.11 -10.78 2.68
CA ALA A 145 4.91 -11.39 3.27
C ALA A 145 5.20 -12.60 4.18
N LEU A 146 6.38 -13.22 4.02
CA LEU A 146 6.83 -14.39 4.80
C LEU A 146 7.65 -14.00 6.04
N TYR A 147 7.90 -12.71 6.25
CA TYR A 147 8.68 -12.26 7.41
C TYR A 147 7.90 -12.44 8.71
N GLY A 148 8.62 -12.91 9.75
CA GLY A 148 8.11 -12.87 11.12
C GLY A 148 7.98 -11.43 11.63
N ILE A 149 7.22 -11.26 12.72
CA ILE A 149 6.83 -9.95 13.27
C ILE A 149 8.03 -9.01 13.53
N PHE A 150 9.14 -9.52 14.04
CA PHE A 150 10.33 -8.71 14.33
C PHE A 150 11.00 -8.17 13.06
N ARG A 151 11.03 -8.97 11.99
CA ARG A 151 11.60 -8.54 10.72
C ARG A 151 10.68 -7.58 9.99
N LEU A 152 9.37 -7.82 9.98
CA LEU A 152 8.37 -6.88 9.48
C LEU A 152 8.48 -5.53 10.16
N ARG A 153 8.57 -5.55 11.50
CA ARG A 153 8.72 -4.34 12.30
C ARG A 153 9.98 -3.56 11.89
N ARG A 154 11.13 -4.22 11.80
CA ARG A 154 12.39 -3.58 11.39
C ARG A 154 12.30 -2.97 9.97
N GLU A 155 11.71 -3.67 9.00
CA GLU A 155 11.53 -3.18 7.64
C GLU A 155 10.62 -1.94 7.58
N VAL A 156 9.51 -1.95 8.32
CA VAL A 156 8.55 -0.84 8.30
C VAL A 156 9.08 0.36 9.10
N GLU A 157 9.58 0.15 10.33
CA GLU A 157 10.08 1.22 11.20
C GLU A 157 11.34 1.90 10.61
N ALA A 158 12.26 1.12 10.03
CA ALA A 158 13.45 1.69 9.38
C ALA A 158 13.09 2.50 8.14
N ALA A 159 12.16 2.02 7.30
CA ALA A 159 11.67 2.80 6.17
C ALA A 159 10.98 4.09 6.63
N GLN A 160 10.16 4.01 7.69
CA GLN A 160 9.49 5.17 8.27
C GLN A 160 10.49 6.25 8.72
N ALA A 161 11.55 5.83 9.41
CA ALA A 161 12.59 6.74 9.88
C ALA A 161 13.37 7.38 8.71
N VAL A 162 13.76 6.58 7.70
CA VAL A 162 14.48 7.07 6.53
C VAL A 162 13.63 8.05 5.73
N LEU A 163 12.41 7.66 5.36
CA LEU A 163 11.53 8.50 4.55
C LEU A 163 11.17 9.80 5.27
N GLY A 164 10.83 9.72 6.57
CA GLY A 164 10.54 10.89 7.38
C GLY A 164 11.75 11.81 7.55
N GLY A 165 12.95 11.24 7.76
CA GLY A 165 14.20 12.00 7.90
C GLY A 165 14.62 12.70 6.60
N VAL A 166 14.45 12.03 5.45
CA VAL A 166 14.79 12.60 4.13
C VAL A 166 13.81 13.70 3.73
N THR A 167 12.51 13.46 3.87
CA THR A 167 11.48 14.35 3.33
C THR A 167 11.01 15.43 4.32
N GLY A 168 11.39 15.33 5.59
CA GLY A 168 10.87 16.16 6.67
C GLY A 168 9.40 15.89 7.03
N ARG A 169 8.78 14.87 6.41
CA ARG A 169 7.38 14.49 6.63
C ARG A 169 7.26 12.98 6.82
N ALA A 170 6.70 12.55 7.95
CA ALA A 170 6.49 11.14 8.22
C ALA A 170 5.41 10.57 7.27
N PRO A 171 5.66 9.43 6.59
CA PRO A 171 4.63 8.70 5.84
C PRO A 171 3.43 8.36 6.72
N ARG A 172 2.23 8.38 6.15
CA ARG A 172 0.96 8.05 6.82
C ARG A 172 0.33 6.77 6.29
N TYR A 173 0.78 6.33 5.14
CA TYR A 173 0.25 5.16 4.46
C TYR A 173 1.36 4.15 4.19
N PHE A 174 0.95 2.89 4.17
CA PHE A 174 1.82 1.77 3.84
C PHE A 174 1.19 0.92 2.75
N ARG A 175 1.99 0.48 1.80
CA ARG A 175 1.63 -0.56 0.84
C ARG A 175 2.66 -1.67 0.89
N ALA A 176 2.21 -2.93 0.95
CA ALA A 176 3.13 -4.06 1.00
C ALA A 176 3.75 -4.32 -0.38
N PRO A 177 5.05 -4.68 -0.43
CA PRO A 177 5.70 -5.16 -1.64
C PRO A 177 4.86 -6.21 -2.38
N ALA A 178 4.76 -6.09 -3.71
CA ALA A 178 3.94 -6.92 -4.59
C ALA A 178 2.44 -6.96 -4.22
N GLY A 179 1.98 -6.19 -3.25
CA GLY A 179 0.62 -6.22 -2.72
C GLY A 179 0.35 -7.40 -1.78
N LEU A 180 1.36 -8.17 -1.39
CA LEU A 180 1.23 -9.34 -0.54
C LEU A 180 1.27 -8.94 0.95
N ARG A 181 0.09 -8.86 1.56
CA ARG A 181 -0.08 -8.44 2.95
C ARG A 181 0.12 -9.62 3.91
N SER A 182 1.17 -9.55 4.75
CA SER A 182 1.37 -10.52 5.83
C SER A 182 0.24 -10.41 6.88
N PRO A 183 -0.27 -11.54 7.42
CA PRO A 183 -1.21 -11.53 8.53
C PRO A 183 -0.65 -10.87 9.81
N LEU A 184 0.68 -10.76 9.93
CA LEU A 184 1.38 -10.16 11.08
C LEU A 184 1.66 -8.66 10.90
N LEU A 185 1.23 -8.06 9.79
CA LEU A 185 1.61 -6.69 9.44
C LEU A 185 0.86 -5.62 10.25
N ASP A 186 -0.43 -5.82 10.50
CA ASP A 186 -1.30 -4.80 11.11
C ASP A 186 -0.83 -4.26 12.47
N PRO A 187 -0.40 -5.10 13.44
CA PRO A 187 0.13 -4.58 14.69
C PRO A 187 1.40 -3.73 14.49
N VAL A 188 2.18 -4.00 13.45
CA VAL A 188 3.35 -3.19 13.11
C VAL A 188 2.92 -1.83 12.55
N LEU A 189 1.96 -1.81 11.62
CA LEU A 189 1.44 -0.57 11.05
C LEU A 189 0.80 0.33 12.11
N ALA A 190 0.01 -0.24 13.02
CA ALA A 190 -0.62 0.50 14.10
C ALA A 190 0.41 1.19 15.02
N ARG A 191 1.52 0.51 15.34
CA ARG A 191 2.62 1.10 16.11
C ARG A 191 3.30 2.29 15.41
N CYS A 192 3.32 2.27 14.07
CA CYS A 192 3.90 3.35 13.27
C CYS A 192 2.87 4.44 12.90
N GLY A 193 1.61 4.32 13.31
CA GLY A 193 0.52 5.21 12.90
C GLY A 193 0.22 5.14 11.40
N LEU A 194 0.51 4.00 10.75
CA LEU A 194 0.35 3.80 9.31
C LEU A 194 -0.97 3.12 8.97
N ARG A 195 -1.63 3.60 7.91
CA ARG A 195 -2.82 2.95 7.33
C ARG A 195 -2.43 2.14 6.09
N TYR A 196 -2.96 0.92 5.99
CA TYR A 196 -2.72 0.07 4.82
C TYR A 196 -3.55 0.52 3.63
N VAL A 197 -2.91 0.62 2.45
CA VAL A 197 -3.56 1.04 1.20
C VAL A 197 -3.27 0.03 0.10
N SER A 198 -4.32 -0.40 -0.60
CA SER A 198 -4.19 -1.12 -1.87
C SER A 198 -4.67 -0.24 -3.04
N TRP A 199 -5.46 -0.76 -3.96
CA TRP A 199 -5.89 -0.05 -5.17
C TRP A 199 -7.25 -0.57 -5.65
N THR A 200 -7.98 0.27 -6.38
CA THR A 200 -9.11 -0.18 -7.19
C THR A 200 -8.67 -0.69 -8.55
N ARG A 201 -7.66 -0.02 -9.14
CA ARG A 201 -7.15 -0.32 -10.49
C ARG A 201 -5.64 -0.45 -10.49
N ARG A 202 -5.14 -1.44 -11.23
CA ARG A 202 -3.70 -1.70 -11.36
C ARG A 202 -3.33 -1.76 -12.84
N GLY A 203 -2.32 -0.98 -13.24
CA GLY A 203 -1.82 -0.93 -14.62
C GLY A 203 -1.09 -2.20 -15.03
N LEU A 204 -0.43 -2.89 -14.08
CA LEU A 204 0.52 -3.98 -14.33
C LEU A 204 1.73 -3.55 -15.19
N ASP A 205 2.05 -2.26 -15.18
CA ASP A 205 3.16 -1.63 -15.89
C ASP A 205 4.53 -2.14 -15.44
N GLY A 206 4.63 -2.78 -14.27
CA GLY A 206 5.80 -3.52 -13.81
C GLY A 206 6.03 -4.85 -14.55
N LEU A 207 5.01 -5.41 -15.18
CA LEU A 207 5.03 -6.71 -15.86
C LEU A 207 4.76 -6.60 -17.36
N ASP A 208 3.86 -5.70 -17.75
CA ASP A 208 3.43 -5.51 -19.13
C ASP A 208 4.11 -4.28 -19.75
N ARG A 209 4.77 -4.47 -20.87
CA ARG A 209 5.45 -3.40 -21.61
C ARG A 209 4.58 -2.69 -22.65
N ASP A 210 3.36 -3.19 -22.90
CA ASP A 210 2.42 -2.59 -23.83
C ASP A 210 1.63 -1.44 -23.16
N PRO A 211 1.90 -0.17 -23.50
CA PRO A 211 1.25 0.97 -22.89
C PRO A 211 -0.28 0.96 -23.09
N ALA A 212 -0.74 0.46 -24.22
CA ALA A 212 -2.17 0.40 -24.52
C ALA A 212 -2.90 -0.59 -23.60
N ARG A 213 -2.28 -1.71 -23.27
CA ARG A 213 -2.84 -2.65 -22.29
C ARG A 213 -2.83 -2.09 -20.87
N VAL A 214 -1.73 -1.42 -20.47
CA VAL A 214 -1.64 -0.71 -19.20
C VAL A 214 -2.77 0.31 -19.08
N LEU A 215 -2.93 1.17 -20.09
CA LEU A 215 -3.97 2.19 -20.14
C LEU A 215 -5.38 1.59 -20.05
N ARG A 216 -5.68 0.56 -20.85
CA ARG A 216 -7.00 -0.12 -20.80
C ARG A 216 -7.34 -0.62 -19.40
N ARG A 217 -6.38 -1.25 -18.68
CA ARG A 217 -6.60 -1.74 -17.30
C ARG A 217 -6.90 -0.62 -16.32
N LEU A 218 -6.23 0.50 -16.47
CA LEU A 218 -6.42 1.67 -15.59
C LEU A 218 -7.73 2.40 -15.88
N THR A 219 -8.16 2.43 -17.14
CA THR A 219 -9.30 3.24 -17.58
C THR A 219 -10.61 2.47 -17.75
N ALA A 220 -10.60 1.13 -17.80
CA ALA A 220 -11.81 0.32 -17.91
C ALA A 220 -12.75 0.54 -16.71
N GLY A 221 -13.81 1.35 -16.88
CA GLY A 221 -14.74 1.76 -15.82
C GLY A 221 -14.11 2.66 -14.75
N LEU A 222 -13.11 3.48 -15.12
CA LEU A 222 -12.54 4.51 -14.23
C LEU A 222 -13.64 5.44 -13.72
N ALA A 223 -13.64 5.68 -12.42
CA ALA A 223 -14.65 6.51 -11.77
C ALA A 223 -14.06 7.29 -10.59
N ALA A 224 -14.75 8.35 -10.17
CA ALA A 224 -14.44 9.08 -8.96
C ALA A 224 -14.32 8.14 -7.75
N GLY A 225 -13.35 8.41 -6.89
CA GLY A 225 -13.01 7.57 -5.75
C GLY A 225 -12.02 6.45 -6.05
N ASP A 226 -11.60 6.23 -7.30
CA ASP A 226 -10.63 5.20 -7.63
C ASP A 226 -9.22 5.56 -7.12
N ILE A 227 -8.48 4.54 -6.68
CA ILE A 227 -7.06 4.56 -6.37
C ILE A 227 -6.36 3.76 -7.47
N LEU A 228 -5.49 4.41 -8.24
CA LEU A 228 -4.77 3.82 -9.37
C LEU A 228 -3.34 3.49 -8.96
N LEU A 229 -2.89 2.26 -9.27
CA LEU A 229 -1.53 1.79 -9.02
C LEU A 229 -0.73 1.73 -10.31
N LEU A 230 0.40 2.44 -10.30
CA LEU A 230 1.46 2.45 -11.30
C LEU A 230 2.83 2.29 -10.61
N HIS A 231 3.92 2.26 -11.39
CA HIS A 231 5.28 2.15 -10.83
C HIS A 231 6.20 3.19 -11.48
N ASP A 232 6.78 4.09 -10.68
CA ASP A 232 7.72 5.12 -11.15
C ASP A 232 9.18 4.62 -11.24
N SER A 233 9.34 3.31 -11.26
CA SER A 233 10.60 2.59 -11.49
C SER A 233 10.60 1.83 -12.83
N ARG A 234 9.57 2.01 -13.68
CA ARG A 234 9.39 1.26 -14.92
C ARG A 234 9.13 2.17 -16.11
N PRO A 235 9.88 2.02 -17.23
CA PRO A 235 9.71 2.88 -18.42
C PRO A 235 8.30 2.86 -19.03
N ALA A 236 7.57 1.76 -18.88
CA ALA A 236 6.22 1.61 -19.43
C ALA A 236 5.24 2.70 -18.91
N VAL A 237 5.44 3.19 -17.69
CA VAL A 237 4.62 4.27 -17.13
C VAL A 237 4.73 5.55 -17.95
N LEU A 238 5.91 5.88 -18.46
CA LEU A 238 6.15 7.11 -19.21
C LEU A 238 5.39 7.13 -20.55
N ALA A 239 5.12 5.96 -21.11
CA ALA A 239 4.36 5.84 -22.36
C ALA A 239 2.84 5.85 -22.12
N ALA A 240 2.38 5.32 -20.97
CA ALA A 240 0.94 5.24 -20.65
C ALA A 240 0.40 6.48 -19.91
N LEU A 241 1.23 7.16 -19.11
CA LEU A 241 0.81 8.24 -18.22
C LEU A 241 0.25 9.47 -18.94
N PRO A 242 0.82 9.97 -20.07
CA PRO A 242 0.26 11.14 -20.76
C PRO A 242 -1.20 10.93 -21.16
N GLU A 243 -1.53 9.85 -21.86
CA GLU A 243 -2.91 9.57 -22.29
C GLU A 243 -3.83 9.28 -21.09
N LEU A 244 -3.31 8.66 -20.01
CA LEU A 244 -4.07 8.47 -18.79
C LEU A 244 -4.48 9.82 -18.18
N LEU A 245 -3.55 10.78 -18.08
CA LEU A 245 -3.80 12.11 -17.51
C LEU A 245 -4.81 12.90 -18.36
N GLU A 246 -4.65 12.89 -19.69
CA GLU A 246 -5.63 13.50 -20.60
C GLU A 246 -7.03 12.89 -20.43
N ARG A 247 -7.10 11.57 -20.23
CA ARG A 247 -8.39 10.89 -20.05
C ARG A 247 -9.04 11.24 -18.72
N ILE A 248 -8.24 11.35 -17.65
CA ILE A 248 -8.69 11.84 -16.33
C ILE A 248 -9.29 13.24 -16.46
N GLU A 249 -8.62 14.16 -17.15
CA GLU A 249 -9.10 15.53 -17.41
C GLU A 249 -10.39 15.55 -18.23
N ARG A 250 -10.44 14.79 -19.34
CA ARG A 250 -11.65 14.69 -20.18
C ARG A 250 -12.87 14.16 -19.43
N MET A 251 -12.65 13.32 -18.41
CA MET A 251 -13.73 12.81 -17.55
C MET A 251 -14.11 13.79 -16.42
N GLY A 252 -13.48 14.96 -16.32
CA GLY A 252 -13.72 15.91 -15.23
C GLY A 252 -13.23 15.41 -13.87
N LEU A 253 -12.32 14.44 -13.86
CA LEU A 253 -11.73 13.91 -12.64
C LEU A 253 -10.49 14.71 -12.21
N THR A 254 -10.26 14.81 -10.90
CA THR A 254 -9.10 15.49 -10.33
C THR A 254 -8.20 14.48 -9.59
N ALA A 255 -6.95 14.40 -10.01
CA ALA A 255 -5.95 13.56 -9.34
C ALA A 255 -5.37 14.29 -8.12
N VAL A 256 -5.56 13.73 -6.93
CA VAL A 256 -5.11 14.29 -5.64
C VAL A 256 -4.28 13.26 -4.86
N THR A 257 -3.49 13.74 -3.90
CA THR A 257 -2.75 12.87 -2.97
C THR A 257 -3.70 12.13 -2.03
N LEU A 258 -3.29 10.99 -1.51
CA LEU A 258 -4.09 10.23 -0.52
C LEU A 258 -4.43 11.10 0.72
N PRO A 259 -3.49 11.82 1.36
CA PRO A 259 -3.82 12.68 2.49
C PRO A 259 -4.86 13.74 2.15
N ALA A 260 -4.76 14.39 0.99
CA ALA A 260 -5.73 15.41 0.56
C ALA A 260 -7.12 14.81 0.32
N ALA A 261 -7.18 13.62 -0.30
CA ALA A 261 -8.44 12.91 -0.52
C ALA A 261 -9.13 12.50 0.79
N LEU A 262 -8.36 12.13 1.79
CA LEU A 262 -8.87 11.58 3.06
C LEU A 262 -9.11 12.64 4.12
N GLY A 263 -8.84 13.92 3.81
CA GLY A 263 -8.98 15.00 4.77
C GLY A 263 -7.89 15.01 5.87
N ASP A 264 -6.85 14.21 5.67
CA ASP A 264 -5.66 14.22 6.49
C ASP A 264 -4.79 15.40 6.01
N GLY A 265 -5.06 16.61 6.49
CA GLY A 265 -4.34 17.82 6.10
C GLY A 265 -2.80 17.64 6.08
N PRO A 266 -2.03 18.57 5.51
CA PRO A 266 -0.58 18.49 5.54
C PRO A 266 -0.16 18.26 6.98
N ALA A 267 0.72 17.25 7.19
CA ALA A 267 1.35 17.10 8.51
C ALA A 267 2.05 18.40 8.83
N ALA A 268 1.63 19.04 9.92
CA ALA A 268 2.26 20.22 10.45
C ALA A 268 3.75 19.96 10.72
#